data_b8467668a184778a27eb0c0ffa48b4bb
#
_entry.id   b8467668a184778a27eb0c0ffa48b4bb
#
_cell.length_a   1.000
_cell.length_b   1.000
_cell.length_c   1.000
_cell.angle_alpha   90.00
_cell.angle_beta   90.00
_cell.angle_gamma   90.00
#
_symmetry.space_group_name_H-M   'P 1'
#
loop_
_entity.id
_entity.type
_entity.pdbx_description
1 polymer ?
#
loop_
_entity_poly.entity_id
_entity_poly.type
_entity_poly.pdbx_seq_one_letter_code
_entity_poly.pdbx_strand_id
1 'polypeptide(L)'
;RDSSTSRGLGDVYKRQGCEYVIRFKVPESSEIKCKDFLKGTVQVSSNTLDDKVLYKSDGNPTYHFANVVDDLDMKISHVIRGEEWLPSLPLHSLIYSAFKQKEPIFIHLPLILKPQGKGKLSKRDGEKFGFPVFPISWKEGDLEIKGFREEGYLPEAVLNFLALLGWNPGNDEEFFLINDLIKSFSLDALNKSSARFDPKKNLWFNQRHIKSIKNSKLEELLIGELERNKTSFDKNKIPNIVSLIKNRLSVTTNIFETTSYFFSDPKDFDFKFLKKFEASEAKTLLSLSASIIANSDFNKTEIIKENLEELAYKRGVSFGKFLGLFRVALIGKLAGADLFETMKLIGKETVLKRLLNLSGLIG
;
A
#
# COMPACT_ATOMS: atom_id res chain seq x y z
N ARG A 1 19.56 44.97 1.56
CA ARG A 1 19.94 45.13 0.12
C ARG A 1 21.11 46.08 0.08
N ASP A 2 22.31 45.57 -0.27
CA ASP A 2 23.50 46.38 -0.41
C ASP A 2 23.32 47.37 -1.57
N SER A 3 23.76 48.58 -1.34
CA SER A 3 23.68 49.65 -2.32
C SER A 3 24.52 49.33 -3.57
N SER A 4 24.23 50.06 -4.68
CA SER A 4 24.91 49.87 -5.98
C SER A 4 26.45 50.02 -5.95
N THR A 5 27.03 50.60 -4.89
CA THR A 5 28.43 50.77 -4.62
C THR A 5 29.16 49.46 -4.29
N SER A 6 28.48 48.40 -3.85
CA SER A 6 29.12 47.12 -3.51
C SER A 6 29.46 46.24 -4.74
N ARG A 7 28.93 46.55 -5.92
CA ARG A 7 29.15 45.75 -7.14
C ARG A 7 30.61 45.76 -7.64
N GLY A 8 31.27 46.92 -7.57
CA GLY A 8 32.67 47.01 -7.98
C GLY A 8 33.64 46.29 -7.03
N LEU A 9 33.33 46.25 -5.72
CA LEU A 9 34.13 45.55 -4.74
C LEU A 9 34.05 44.02 -4.88
N GLY A 10 32.88 43.46 -5.19
CA GLY A 10 32.69 42.03 -5.42
C GLY A 10 33.60 41.49 -6.55
N ASP A 11 33.71 42.21 -7.64
CA ASP A 11 34.58 41.82 -8.75
C ASP A 11 36.08 41.91 -8.42
N VAL A 12 36.49 42.86 -7.58
CA VAL A 12 37.86 42.97 -7.08
C VAL A 12 38.22 41.77 -6.19
N TYR A 13 37.36 41.39 -5.21
CA TYR A 13 37.59 40.24 -4.34
C TYR A 13 37.58 38.92 -5.11
N LYS A 14 36.72 38.78 -6.12
CA LYS A 14 36.70 37.62 -7.00
C LYS A 14 38.01 37.46 -7.78
N ARG A 15 38.57 38.54 -8.31
CA ARG A 15 39.87 38.53 -8.99
C ARG A 15 41.03 38.20 -8.04
N GLN A 16 40.89 38.46 -6.76
CA GLN A 16 41.84 38.13 -5.70
C GLN A 16 41.73 36.68 -5.19
N GLY A 17 40.83 35.84 -5.75
CA GLY A 17 40.66 34.47 -5.34
C GLY A 17 39.87 34.29 -4.06
N CYS A 18 39.18 35.33 -3.55
CA CYS A 18 38.33 35.20 -2.38
C CYS A 18 37.08 34.33 -2.70
N GLU A 19 36.68 33.52 -1.73
CA GLU A 19 35.41 32.77 -1.82
C GLU A 19 34.23 33.73 -2.03
N TYR A 20 33.34 33.38 -2.93
CA TYR A 20 32.14 34.19 -3.23
C TYR A 20 30.93 33.33 -3.50
N VAL A 21 29.75 33.92 -3.37
CA VAL A 21 28.45 33.31 -3.74
C VAL A 21 27.80 34.14 -4.84
N ILE A 22 27.03 33.49 -5.70
CA ILE A 22 26.19 34.19 -6.68
C ILE A 22 24.78 34.24 -6.17
N ARG A 23 24.22 35.47 -6.09
CA ARG A 23 22.85 35.69 -5.67
C ARG A 23 21.99 36.15 -6.84
N PHE A 24 20.75 35.69 -6.87
CA PHE A 24 19.76 36.25 -7.79
C PHE A 24 19.37 37.65 -7.30
N LYS A 25 19.53 38.64 -8.15
CA LYS A 25 19.04 39.99 -7.85
C LYS A 25 17.57 40.10 -8.21
N VAL A 26 16.70 40.11 -7.20
CA VAL A 26 15.27 40.31 -7.39
C VAL A 26 14.98 41.74 -7.84
N PRO A 27 14.12 41.95 -8.87
CA PRO A 27 13.73 43.30 -9.31
C PRO A 27 13.09 44.10 -8.16
N GLU A 28 13.45 45.36 -8.04
CA GLU A 28 12.94 46.24 -6.98
C GLU A 28 11.54 46.70 -7.30
N SER A 29 10.69 46.84 -6.27
CA SER A 29 9.37 47.48 -6.31
C SER A 29 8.45 47.03 -7.46
N SER A 30 8.50 45.74 -7.79
CA SER A 30 7.70 45.13 -8.85
C SER A 30 6.72 44.11 -8.31
N GLU A 31 5.66 43.89 -9.04
CA GLU A 31 4.76 42.73 -8.84
C GLU A 31 5.21 41.59 -9.76
N ILE A 32 5.42 40.42 -9.15
CA ILE A 32 5.75 39.21 -9.85
C ILE A 32 4.49 38.35 -9.99
N LYS A 33 4.09 38.11 -11.24
CA LYS A 33 2.89 37.34 -11.59
C LYS A 33 3.32 36.01 -12.19
N CYS A 34 2.97 34.91 -11.52
CA CYS A 34 3.24 33.56 -11.97
C CYS A 34 1.94 32.84 -12.25
N LYS A 35 1.96 31.91 -13.20
CA LYS A 35 0.79 31.06 -13.50
C LYS A 35 0.98 29.69 -12.89
N ASP A 36 -0.02 29.23 -12.15
CA ASP A 36 -0.13 27.85 -11.72
C ASP A 36 -1.43 27.26 -12.26
N PHE A 37 -1.36 26.01 -12.72
CA PHE A 37 -2.50 25.38 -13.39
C PHE A 37 -3.71 25.19 -12.46
N LEU A 38 -3.47 24.82 -11.18
CA LEU A 38 -4.53 24.58 -10.20
C LEU A 38 -4.88 25.82 -9.37
N LYS A 39 -3.87 26.65 -9.03
CA LYS A 39 -4.04 27.80 -8.14
C LYS A 39 -4.35 29.09 -8.91
N GLY A 40 -4.23 29.08 -10.24
CA GLY A 40 -4.42 30.24 -11.08
C GLY A 40 -3.24 31.21 -11.05
N THR A 41 -3.51 32.52 -11.04
CA THR A 41 -2.47 33.53 -10.98
C THR A 41 -2.00 33.75 -9.56
N VAL A 42 -0.73 33.46 -9.29
CA VAL A 42 -0.05 33.74 -8.03
C VAL A 42 0.67 35.08 -8.17
N GLN A 43 0.33 36.05 -7.33
CA GLN A 43 0.88 37.41 -7.36
C GLN A 43 1.62 37.69 -6.05
N VAL A 44 2.89 38.09 -6.17
CA VAL A 44 3.76 38.36 -5.02
C VAL A 44 4.51 39.67 -5.22
N SER A 45 4.61 40.49 -4.18
CA SER A 45 5.48 41.65 -4.22
C SER A 45 6.95 41.24 -4.18
N SER A 46 7.76 41.80 -5.06
CA SER A 46 9.21 41.53 -5.06
C SER A 46 9.90 41.90 -3.74
N ASN A 47 9.32 42.81 -2.97
CA ASN A 47 9.83 43.23 -1.67
C ASN A 47 9.76 42.11 -0.60
N THR A 48 8.95 41.10 -0.83
CA THR A 48 8.86 39.91 0.06
C THR A 48 9.82 38.80 -0.28
N LEU A 49 10.57 38.95 -1.37
CA LEU A 49 11.55 37.98 -1.81
C LEU A 49 12.97 38.41 -1.44
N ASP A 50 13.77 37.47 -0.98
CA ASP A 50 15.20 37.70 -0.74
C ASP A 50 16.02 37.48 -2.00
N ASP A 51 17.15 38.14 -2.10
CA ASP A 51 18.19 37.82 -3.10
C ASP A 51 18.83 36.46 -2.77
N LYS A 52 18.18 35.39 -3.17
CA LYS A 52 18.59 34.01 -2.86
C LYS A 52 19.95 33.66 -3.47
N VAL A 53 20.77 32.95 -2.72
CA VAL A 53 21.99 32.34 -3.24
C VAL A 53 21.60 31.28 -4.29
N LEU A 54 22.14 31.44 -5.49
CA LEU A 54 21.99 30.45 -6.58
C LEU A 54 23.18 29.51 -6.67
N TYR A 55 24.39 30.03 -6.39
CA TYR A 55 25.63 29.28 -6.47
C TYR A 55 26.47 29.55 -5.23
N LYS A 56 26.88 28.47 -4.57
CA LYS A 56 27.60 28.52 -3.28
C LYS A 56 29.11 28.68 -3.50
N SER A 57 29.83 29.09 -2.44
CA SER A 57 31.30 29.21 -2.46
C SER A 57 32.01 27.87 -2.65
N ASP A 58 31.39 26.77 -2.28
CA ASP A 58 31.90 25.41 -2.47
C ASP A 58 31.81 24.90 -3.92
N GLY A 59 31.37 25.75 -4.86
CA GLY A 59 31.23 25.38 -6.26
C GLY A 59 29.98 24.59 -6.62
N ASN A 60 29.01 24.49 -5.69
CA ASN A 60 27.75 23.79 -5.94
C ASN A 60 26.56 24.74 -6.11
N PRO A 61 25.62 24.46 -7.03
CA PRO A 61 24.39 25.21 -7.15
C PRO A 61 23.48 24.95 -5.93
N THR A 62 22.61 25.92 -5.63
CA THR A 62 21.49 25.67 -4.71
C THR A 62 20.37 24.97 -5.45
N TYR A 63 19.43 24.36 -4.69
CA TYR A 63 18.28 23.65 -5.23
C TYR A 63 17.49 24.47 -6.27
N HIS A 64 17.21 25.74 -5.97
CA HIS A 64 16.40 26.58 -6.86
C HIS A 64 17.07 26.80 -8.24
N PHE A 65 18.37 26.92 -8.26
CA PHE A 65 19.11 27.12 -9.50
C PHE A 65 19.25 25.79 -10.26
N ALA A 66 19.68 24.73 -9.57
CA ALA A 66 19.84 23.40 -10.16
C ALA A 66 18.52 22.91 -10.78
N ASN A 67 17.40 23.05 -10.03
CA ASN A 67 16.09 22.61 -10.52
C ASN A 67 15.70 23.28 -11.85
N VAL A 68 15.88 24.60 -11.97
CA VAL A 68 15.53 25.32 -13.21
C VAL A 68 16.47 24.92 -14.37
N VAL A 69 17.76 24.74 -14.10
CA VAL A 69 18.73 24.30 -15.13
C VAL A 69 18.41 22.90 -15.61
N ASP A 70 18.17 21.97 -14.68
CA ASP A 70 17.82 20.57 -14.99
C ASP A 70 16.51 20.51 -15.78
N ASP A 71 15.49 21.24 -15.36
CA ASP A 71 14.20 21.30 -16.06
C ASP A 71 14.35 21.82 -17.50
N LEU A 72 15.23 22.81 -17.73
CA LEU A 72 15.52 23.33 -19.04
C LEU A 72 16.27 22.31 -19.92
N ASP A 73 17.33 21.71 -19.40
CA ASP A 73 18.18 20.76 -20.13
C ASP A 73 17.38 19.48 -20.46
N MET A 74 16.57 19.00 -19.53
CA MET A 74 15.70 17.84 -19.71
C MET A 74 14.42 18.16 -20.49
N LYS A 75 14.18 19.43 -20.86
CA LYS A 75 13.00 19.90 -21.60
C LYS A 75 11.69 19.52 -20.90
N ILE A 76 11.63 19.71 -19.59
CA ILE A 76 10.44 19.43 -18.78
C ILE A 76 9.30 20.35 -19.22
N SER A 77 8.17 19.76 -19.60
CA SER A 77 6.98 20.49 -20.05
C SER A 77 6.03 20.86 -18.91
N HIS A 78 5.97 20.03 -17.87
CA HIS A 78 5.09 20.17 -16.72
C HIS A 78 5.84 19.88 -15.43
N VAL A 79 5.75 20.77 -14.45
CA VAL A 79 6.27 20.57 -13.09
C VAL A 79 5.12 20.30 -12.16
N ILE A 80 4.93 19.03 -11.78
CA ILE A 80 3.86 18.60 -10.86
C ILE A 80 4.50 18.30 -9.50
N ARG A 81 4.13 19.07 -8.46
CA ARG A 81 4.71 18.92 -7.11
C ARG A 81 3.74 19.35 -6.02
N GLY A 82 4.07 19.09 -4.76
CA GLY A 82 3.24 19.51 -3.63
C GLY A 82 3.19 21.02 -3.44
N GLU A 83 2.07 21.55 -2.97
CA GLU A 83 1.84 23.00 -2.76
C GLU A 83 2.77 23.64 -1.72
N GLU A 84 3.51 22.86 -0.94
CA GLU A 84 4.58 23.37 -0.08
C GLU A 84 5.71 24.06 -0.85
N TRP A 85 5.82 23.81 -2.15
CA TRP A 85 6.78 24.44 -3.05
C TRP A 85 6.23 25.70 -3.75
N LEU A 86 4.95 26.01 -3.56
CA LEU A 86 4.34 27.19 -4.15
C LEU A 86 5.07 28.50 -3.81
N PRO A 87 5.61 28.71 -2.59
CA PRO A 87 6.41 29.89 -2.28
C PRO A 87 7.70 30.04 -3.10
N SER A 88 8.18 28.96 -3.71
CA SER A 88 9.38 28.99 -4.59
C SER A 88 9.05 29.36 -6.05
N LEU A 89 7.79 29.31 -6.44
CA LEU A 89 7.35 29.57 -7.81
C LEU A 89 7.79 30.95 -8.33
N PRO A 90 7.65 32.06 -7.58
CA PRO A 90 8.08 33.37 -8.06
C PRO A 90 9.58 33.44 -8.37
N LEU A 91 10.42 32.83 -7.53
CA LEU A 91 11.87 32.78 -7.77
C LEU A 91 12.21 31.96 -9.01
N HIS A 92 11.59 30.78 -9.18
CA HIS A 92 11.80 29.93 -10.36
C HIS A 92 11.40 30.67 -11.64
N SER A 93 10.22 31.32 -11.64
CA SER A 93 9.75 32.14 -12.76
C SER A 93 10.73 33.25 -13.13
N LEU A 94 11.29 33.96 -12.13
CA LEU A 94 12.32 34.97 -12.36
C LEU A 94 13.61 34.37 -12.94
N ILE A 95 14.04 33.17 -12.54
CA ILE A 95 15.23 32.51 -13.09
C ILE A 95 14.98 32.11 -14.56
N TYR A 96 13.81 31.52 -14.90
CA TYR A 96 13.44 31.25 -16.29
C TYR A 96 13.48 32.51 -17.15
N SER A 97 12.91 33.60 -16.64
CA SER A 97 12.92 34.92 -17.31
C SER A 97 14.35 35.46 -17.51
N ALA A 98 15.23 35.31 -16.53
CA ALA A 98 16.63 35.70 -16.63
C ALA A 98 17.40 34.92 -17.71
N PHE A 99 17.08 33.62 -17.89
CA PHE A 99 17.57 32.80 -18.96
C PHE A 99 16.90 33.08 -20.32
N LYS A 100 15.87 33.93 -20.36
CA LYS A 100 15.04 34.18 -21.56
C LYS A 100 14.43 32.91 -22.11
N GLN A 101 14.06 32.00 -21.24
CA GLN A 101 13.48 30.70 -21.58
C GLN A 101 12.00 30.66 -21.20
N LYS A 102 11.25 29.81 -21.92
CA LYS A 102 9.84 29.57 -21.62
C LYS A 102 9.72 28.71 -20.36
N GLU A 103 8.82 29.13 -19.45
CA GLU A 103 8.49 28.36 -18.26
C GLU A 103 7.72 27.07 -18.61
N PRO A 104 7.92 25.98 -17.86
CA PRO A 104 7.04 24.81 -17.89
C PRO A 104 5.66 25.18 -17.31
N ILE A 105 4.68 24.31 -17.50
CA ILE A 105 3.39 24.44 -16.81
C ILE A 105 3.59 23.98 -15.36
N PHE A 106 3.44 24.91 -14.41
CA PHE A 106 3.52 24.61 -12.99
C PHE A 106 2.18 24.12 -12.45
N ILE A 107 2.19 23.06 -11.67
CA ILE A 107 1.02 22.42 -11.08
C ILE A 107 1.33 22.09 -9.61
N HIS A 108 0.79 22.86 -8.67
CA HIS A 108 0.98 22.64 -7.25
C HIS A 108 -0.20 21.89 -6.66
N LEU A 109 -0.01 20.59 -6.44
CA LEU A 109 -1.02 19.70 -5.87
C LEU A 109 -1.25 19.99 -4.39
N PRO A 110 -2.49 19.89 -3.90
CA PRO A 110 -2.80 20.01 -2.49
C PRO A 110 -2.09 18.95 -1.65
N LEU A 111 -1.91 19.22 -0.36
CA LEU A 111 -1.28 18.29 0.58
C LEU A 111 -2.12 17.04 0.79
N ILE A 112 -1.46 15.91 0.96
CA ILE A 112 -2.08 14.68 1.48
C ILE A 112 -2.13 14.81 3.00
N LEU A 113 -3.33 14.71 3.57
CA LEU A 113 -3.56 14.86 5.00
C LEU A 113 -3.49 13.51 5.73
N LYS A 114 -3.20 13.57 7.03
CA LYS A 114 -3.20 12.40 7.93
C LYS A 114 -4.55 11.68 7.93
N PRO A 115 -4.58 10.37 8.22
CA PRO A 115 -5.83 9.63 8.39
C PRO A 115 -6.74 10.22 9.46
N GLN A 116 -6.13 10.71 10.55
CA GLN A 116 -6.82 11.30 11.69
C GLN A 116 -6.14 12.62 12.10
N GLY A 117 -6.94 13.55 12.62
CA GLY A 117 -6.45 14.86 13.07
C GLY A 117 -6.22 15.85 11.92
N LYS A 118 -5.46 16.90 12.20
CA LYS A 118 -5.12 17.97 11.25
C LYS A 118 -3.67 17.85 10.79
N GLY A 119 -3.38 18.36 9.59
CA GLY A 119 -2.04 18.53 9.05
C GLY A 119 -1.62 17.49 8.01
N LYS A 120 -0.47 17.77 7.39
CA LYS A 120 0.15 16.97 6.33
C LYS A 120 0.56 15.58 6.85
N LEU A 121 0.36 14.56 6.02
CA LEU A 121 0.90 13.23 6.24
C LEU A 121 2.43 13.28 6.26
N SER A 122 3.03 12.65 7.26
CA SER A 122 4.48 12.61 7.45
C SER A 122 5.00 11.18 7.53
N LYS A 123 6.31 11.01 7.42
CA LYS A 123 7.01 9.74 7.59
C LYS A 123 6.63 9.02 8.89
N ARG A 124 6.63 9.76 10.01
CA ARG A 124 6.33 9.26 11.36
C ARG A 124 4.87 8.84 11.56
N ASP A 125 3.97 9.31 10.70
CA ASP A 125 2.56 8.93 10.80
C ASP A 125 2.35 7.49 10.35
N GLY A 126 3.11 7.00 9.35
CA GLY A 126 3.08 5.61 8.93
C GLY A 126 3.44 4.65 10.06
N GLU A 127 4.52 4.92 10.76
CA GLU A 127 4.94 4.14 11.94
C GLU A 127 3.90 4.18 13.06
N LYS A 128 3.47 5.41 13.42
CA LYS A 128 2.50 5.62 14.50
C LYS A 128 1.16 4.91 14.29
N PHE A 129 0.70 4.83 13.06
CA PHE A 129 -0.61 4.28 12.69
C PHE A 129 -0.52 2.90 12.04
N GLY A 130 0.68 2.34 11.87
CA GLY A 130 0.89 0.98 11.39
C GLY A 130 0.57 0.75 9.91
N PHE A 131 0.85 1.73 9.03
CA PHE A 131 0.69 1.58 7.59
C PHE A 131 1.91 2.13 6.82
N PRO A 132 2.26 1.57 5.66
CA PRO A 132 3.37 2.06 4.86
C PRO A 132 3.05 3.40 4.20
N VAL A 133 4.05 4.28 4.09
CA VAL A 133 3.97 5.58 3.39
C VAL A 133 5.03 5.73 2.30
N PHE A 134 5.92 4.74 2.15
CA PHE A 134 7.00 4.72 1.16
C PHE A 134 6.89 3.52 0.23
N PRO A 135 7.40 3.62 -0.99
CA PRO A 135 7.42 2.49 -1.92
C PRO A 135 8.19 1.28 -1.40
N ILE A 136 9.33 1.52 -0.77
CA ILE A 136 10.24 0.49 -0.23
C ILE A 136 10.62 0.80 1.22
N SER A 137 10.91 -0.24 2.00
CA SER A 137 11.43 -0.09 3.36
C SER A 137 12.83 0.51 3.37
N TRP A 138 13.15 1.28 4.41
CA TRP A 138 14.46 1.86 4.62
C TRP A 138 14.73 2.05 6.11
N LYS A 139 16.01 2.23 6.47
CA LYS A 139 16.44 2.45 7.84
C LYS A 139 16.94 3.88 8.02
N GLU A 140 16.55 4.50 9.12
CA GLU A 140 17.05 5.80 9.58
C GLU A 140 17.53 5.64 11.03
N GLY A 141 18.83 5.39 11.23
CA GLY A 141 19.38 4.95 12.49
C GLY A 141 18.83 3.58 12.90
N ASP A 142 18.26 3.47 14.09
CA ASP A 142 17.62 2.24 14.59
C ASP A 142 16.16 2.09 14.15
N LEU A 143 15.59 3.10 13.48
CA LEU A 143 14.23 3.10 13.01
C LEU A 143 14.12 2.39 11.67
N GLU A 144 13.31 1.33 11.60
CA GLU A 144 12.95 0.64 10.36
C GLU A 144 11.57 1.11 9.89
N ILE A 145 11.55 1.83 8.75
CA ILE A 145 10.32 2.32 8.14
C ILE A 145 9.89 1.34 7.06
N LYS A 146 8.72 0.76 7.22
CA LYS A 146 8.18 -0.23 6.30
C LYS A 146 7.66 0.40 5.00
N GLY A 147 7.96 -0.26 3.89
CA GLY A 147 7.51 0.12 2.55
C GLY A 147 6.31 -0.67 2.06
N PHE A 148 5.60 -0.14 1.07
CA PHE A 148 4.46 -0.81 0.45
C PHE A 148 4.84 -2.18 -0.12
N ARG A 149 6.03 -2.29 -0.75
CA ARG A 149 6.51 -3.54 -1.33
C ARG A 149 6.70 -4.63 -0.27
N GLU A 150 7.38 -4.31 0.83
CA GLU A 150 7.70 -5.24 1.91
C GLU A 150 6.46 -5.61 2.73
N GLU A 151 5.45 -4.73 2.78
CA GLU A 151 4.13 -5.02 3.37
C GLU A 151 3.19 -5.77 2.40
N GLY A 152 3.64 -6.10 1.20
CA GLY A 152 2.91 -6.95 0.25
C GLY A 152 1.83 -6.25 -0.55
N TYR A 153 1.98 -4.93 -0.75
CA TYR A 153 1.14 -4.18 -1.69
C TYR A 153 1.64 -4.35 -3.12
N LEU A 154 0.72 -4.51 -4.05
CA LEU A 154 1.02 -4.52 -5.47
C LEU A 154 1.28 -3.09 -5.97
N PRO A 155 2.30 -2.86 -6.82
CA PRO A 155 2.60 -1.53 -7.34
C PRO A 155 1.42 -0.91 -8.09
N GLU A 156 0.64 -1.71 -8.82
CA GLU A 156 -0.56 -1.26 -9.53
C GLU A 156 -1.66 -0.77 -8.56
N ALA A 157 -1.77 -1.41 -7.40
CA ALA A 157 -2.73 -1.01 -6.36
C ALA A 157 -2.34 0.31 -5.71
N VAL A 158 -1.06 0.47 -5.39
CA VAL A 158 -0.52 1.71 -4.83
C VAL A 158 -0.69 2.85 -5.82
N LEU A 159 -0.37 2.63 -7.10
CA LEU A 159 -0.54 3.62 -8.16
C LEU A 159 -2.00 4.06 -8.33
N ASN A 160 -2.94 3.11 -8.37
CA ASN A 160 -4.37 3.40 -8.47
C ASN A 160 -4.85 4.24 -7.27
N PHE A 161 -4.47 3.86 -6.04
CA PHE A 161 -4.81 4.60 -4.83
C PHE A 161 -4.22 6.01 -4.84
N LEU A 162 -2.93 6.17 -5.16
CA LEU A 162 -2.27 7.48 -5.22
C LEU A 162 -2.86 8.39 -6.29
N ALA A 163 -3.22 7.84 -7.46
CA ALA A 163 -3.87 8.62 -8.51
C ALA A 163 -5.15 9.28 -7.98
N LEU A 164 -6.02 8.51 -7.32
CA LEU A 164 -7.29 9.01 -6.79
C LEU A 164 -7.17 9.95 -5.58
N LEU A 165 -6.01 10.03 -4.94
CA LEU A 165 -5.76 11.08 -3.94
C LEU A 165 -5.63 12.47 -4.55
N GLY A 166 -5.12 12.56 -5.79
CA GLY A 166 -4.85 13.83 -6.46
C GLY A 166 -5.71 14.09 -7.71
N TRP A 167 -6.50 13.13 -8.14
CA TRP A 167 -7.25 13.16 -9.38
C TRP A 167 -8.61 12.47 -9.23
N ASN A 168 -9.61 12.89 -10.04
CA ASN A 168 -10.95 12.30 -10.06
C ASN A 168 -11.40 12.09 -11.51
N PRO A 169 -11.80 10.87 -11.91
CA PRO A 169 -12.25 10.57 -13.28
C PRO A 169 -13.57 11.25 -13.67
N GLY A 170 -14.28 11.88 -12.72
CA GLY A 170 -15.58 12.51 -12.96
C GLY A 170 -16.77 11.51 -12.93
N ASN A 171 -16.53 10.29 -12.50
CA ASN A 171 -17.53 9.24 -12.29
C ASN A 171 -17.23 8.48 -10.99
N ASP A 172 -18.03 7.43 -10.69
CA ASP A 172 -17.86 6.60 -9.49
C ASP A 172 -16.85 5.45 -9.65
N GLU A 173 -16.13 5.40 -10.78
CA GLU A 173 -15.14 4.38 -11.02
C GLU A 173 -13.89 4.63 -10.18
N GLU A 174 -13.50 3.62 -9.38
CA GLU A 174 -12.33 3.71 -8.50
C GLU A 174 -11.26 2.66 -8.85
N PHE A 175 -11.61 1.60 -9.55
CA PHE A 175 -10.67 0.54 -9.89
C PHE A 175 -10.14 0.70 -11.31
N PHE A 176 -8.85 0.97 -11.43
CA PHE A 176 -8.16 1.18 -12.69
C PHE A 176 -6.93 0.29 -12.81
N LEU A 177 -6.78 -0.37 -13.93
CA LEU A 177 -5.51 -0.89 -14.37
C LEU A 177 -4.66 0.25 -14.95
N ILE A 178 -3.34 0.06 -15.05
CA ILE A 178 -2.42 1.11 -15.51
C ILE A 178 -2.82 1.70 -16.87
N ASN A 179 -3.23 0.85 -17.81
CA ASN A 179 -3.65 1.29 -19.14
C ASN A 179 -4.95 2.11 -19.12
N ASP A 180 -5.84 1.82 -18.18
CA ASP A 180 -7.09 2.55 -18.01
C ASP A 180 -6.82 3.90 -17.34
N LEU A 181 -5.92 3.95 -16.35
CA LEU A 181 -5.44 5.22 -15.79
C LEU A 181 -4.82 6.12 -16.85
N ILE A 182 -3.94 5.58 -17.72
CA ILE A 182 -3.30 6.36 -18.79
C ILE A 182 -4.34 6.95 -19.76
N LYS A 183 -5.38 6.19 -20.10
CA LYS A 183 -6.44 6.64 -21.02
C LYS A 183 -7.36 7.68 -20.39
N SER A 184 -7.64 7.54 -19.08
CA SER A 184 -8.62 8.37 -18.39
C SER A 184 -8.00 9.63 -17.78
N PHE A 185 -6.68 9.63 -17.52
CA PHE A 185 -6.00 10.72 -16.85
C PHE A 185 -6.04 12.02 -17.66
N SER A 186 -6.44 13.08 -16.99
CA SER A 186 -6.45 14.44 -17.52
C SER A 186 -5.99 15.41 -16.43
N LEU A 187 -5.21 16.43 -16.81
CA LEU A 187 -4.78 17.48 -15.90
C LEU A 187 -5.97 18.30 -15.39
N ASP A 188 -7.00 18.49 -16.22
CA ASP A 188 -8.21 19.25 -15.85
C ASP A 188 -9.01 18.58 -14.72
N ALA A 189 -8.82 17.26 -14.55
CA ALA A 189 -9.47 16.47 -13.51
C ALA A 189 -8.66 16.36 -12.21
N LEU A 190 -7.57 17.13 -12.07
CA LEU A 190 -6.79 17.19 -10.84
C LEU A 190 -7.60 17.87 -9.71
N ASN A 191 -7.52 17.29 -8.52
CA ASN A 191 -8.20 17.79 -7.34
C ASN A 191 -7.60 19.12 -6.87
N LYS A 192 -8.47 20.10 -6.57
CA LYS A 192 -8.07 21.41 -6.03
C LYS A 192 -8.00 21.46 -4.50
N SER A 193 -8.53 20.46 -3.84
CA SER A 193 -8.57 20.35 -2.38
C SER A 193 -7.77 19.15 -1.88
N SER A 194 -7.25 19.27 -0.64
CA SER A 194 -6.47 18.24 0.01
C SER A 194 -7.27 16.94 0.22
N ALA A 195 -6.67 15.81 -0.09
CA ALA A 195 -7.24 14.50 0.19
C ALA A 195 -6.67 13.91 1.48
N ARG A 196 -7.48 13.13 2.18
CA ARG A 196 -7.06 12.41 3.38
C ARG A 196 -6.60 11.00 3.01
N PHE A 197 -5.42 10.63 3.48
CA PHE A 197 -4.92 9.26 3.33
C PHE A 197 -5.80 8.29 4.13
N ASP A 198 -6.41 7.32 3.47
CA ASP A 198 -7.21 6.28 4.10
C ASP A 198 -6.52 4.91 3.97
N PRO A 199 -5.90 4.37 5.05
CA PRO A 199 -5.23 3.08 5.02
C PRO A 199 -6.16 1.91 4.70
N LYS A 200 -7.44 1.99 5.11
CA LYS A 200 -8.42 0.94 4.81
C LYS A 200 -8.78 0.91 3.34
N LYS A 201 -8.95 2.09 2.74
CA LYS A 201 -9.20 2.22 1.31
C LYS A 201 -7.99 1.75 0.49
N ASN A 202 -6.78 2.08 0.92
CA ASN A 202 -5.55 1.58 0.30
C ASN A 202 -5.48 0.04 0.33
N LEU A 203 -5.79 -0.58 1.48
CA LEU A 203 -5.84 -2.04 1.60
C LEU A 203 -6.93 -2.66 0.70
N TRP A 204 -8.08 -2.00 0.59
CA TRP A 204 -9.17 -2.40 -0.30
C TRP A 204 -8.72 -2.39 -1.78
N PHE A 205 -8.00 -1.35 -2.22
CA PHE A 205 -7.41 -1.31 -3.55
C PHE A 205 -6.47 -2.50 -3.77
N ASN A 206 -5.59 -2.76 -2.80
CA ASN A 206 -4.67 -3.88 -2.92
C ASN A 206 -5.40 -5.22 -3.05
N GLN A 207 -6.43 -5.45 -2.25
CA GLN A 207 -7.27 -6.65 -2.35
C GLN A 207 -7.94 -6.77 -3.73
N ARG A 208 -8.45 -5.67 -4.28
CA ARG A 208 -9.06 -5.65 -5.62
C ARG A 208 -8.04 -6.00 -6.70
N HIS A 209 -6.85 -5.43 -6.65
CA HIS A 209 -5.77 -5.73 -7.58
C HIS A 209 -5.27 -7.18 -7.44
N ILE A 210 -5.13 -7.73 -6.22
CA ILE A 210 -4.79 -9.14 -6.02
C ILE A 210 -5.83 -10.05 -6.71
N LYS A 211 -7.11 -9.72 -6.64
CA LYS A 211 -8.16 -10.48 -7.34
C LYS A 211 -8.03 -10.43 -8.87
N SER A 212 -7.45 -9.39 -9.43
CA SER A 212 -7.32 -9.20 -10.88
C SER A 212 -6.06 -9.84 -11.48
N ILE A 213 -4.99 -10.06 -10.72
CA ILE A 213 -3.76 -10.67 -11.24
C ILE A 213 -3.95 -12.15 -11.59
N LYS A 214 -3.09 -12.68 -12.45
CA LYS A 214 -3.10 -14.12 -12.81
C LYS A 214 -2.75 -14.98 -11.60
N ASN A 215 -3.41 -16.12 -11.46
CA ASN A 215 -3.12 -17.06 -10.38
C ASN A 215 -1.65 -17.52 -10.36
N SER A 216 -1.05 -17.71 -11.54
CA SER A 216 0.35 -18.12 -11.67
C SER A 216 1.32 -17.23 -10.86
N LYS A 217 1.07 -15.91 -10.81
CA LYS A 217 1.90 -14.99 -10.00
C LYS A 217 1.77 -15.26 -8.49
N LEU A 218 0.58 -15.60 -8.01
CA LEU A 218 0.39 -15.98 -6.61
C LEU A 218 0.92 -17.41 -6.31
N GLU A 219 0.85 -18.31 -7.29
CA GLU A 219 1.44 -19.66 -7.19
C GLU A 219 2.95 -19.58 -7.02
N GLU A 220 3.64 -18.79 -7.84
CA GLU A 220 5.08 -18.53 -7.71
C GLU A 220 5.44 -17.95 -6.33
N LEU A 221 4.67 -16.96 -5.87
CA LEU A 221 4.87 -16.39 -4.53
C LEU A 221 4.68 -17.42 -3.43
N LEU A 222 3.63 -18.24 -3.51
CA LEU A 222 3.36 -19.27 -2.52
C LEU A 222 4.47 -20.35 -2.50
N ILE A 223 4.90 -20.81 -3.67
CA ILE A 223 6.00 -21.78 -3.79
C ILE A 223 7.27 -21.20 -3.16
N GLY A 224 7.63 -19.97 -3.50
CA GLY A 224 8.81 -19.32 -2.91
C GLY A 224 8.74 -19.18 -1.38
N GLU A 225 7.55 -18.92 -0.82
CA GLU A 225 7.37 -18.89 0.64
C GLU A 225 7.46 -20.28 1.27
N LEU A 226 6.90 -21.30 0.63
CA LEU A 226 6.98 -22.69 1.10
C LEU A 226 8.43 -23.19 1.11
N GLU A 227 9.20 -22.89 0.07
CA GLU A 227 10.62 -23.22 -0.03
C GLU A 227 11.46 -22.51 1.04
N ARG A 228 11.23 -21.19 1.23
CA ARG A 228 11.91 -20.41 2.29
C ARG A 228 11.64 -20.97 3.68
N ASN A 229 10.42 -21.40 3.94
CA ASN A 229 10.02 -21.98 5.22
C ASN A 229 10.32 -23.49 5.32
N LYS A 230 11.00 -24.08 4.31
CA LYS A 230 11.33 -25.52 4.25
C LYS A 230 10.10 -26.42 4.47
N THR A 231 8.96 -25.98 3.97
CA THR A 231 7.68 -26.70 4.09
C THR A 231 7.53 -27.67 2.94
N SER A 232 7.24 -28.93 3.24
CA SER A 232 6.92 -29.93 2.21
C SER A 232 5.55 -29.68 1.59
N PHE A 233 5.44 -29.76 0.26
CA PHE A 233 4.19 -29.52 -0.46
C PHE A 233 4.10 -30.33 -1.77
N ASP A 234 2.86 -30.58 -2.19
CA ASP A 234 2.54 -31.15 -3.50
C ASP A 234 2.26 -30.02 -4.50
N LYS A 235 3.13 -29.90 -5.52
CA LYS A 235 3.00 -28.86 -6.56
C LYS A 235 1.65 -28.90 -7.28
N ASN A 236 1.05 -30.07 -7.45
CA ASN A 236 -0.23 -30.23 -8.14
C ASN A 236 -1.41 -29.60 -7.38
N LYS A 237 -1.29 -29.41 -6.06
CA LYS A 237 -2.32 -28.80 -5.23
C LYS A 237 -2.25 -27.27 -5.22
N ILE A 238 -1.11 -26.67 -5.55
CA ILE A 238 -0.88 -25.23 -5.46
C ILE A 238 -1.90 -24.38 -6.24
N PRO A 239 -2.23 -24.69 -7.52
CA PRO A 239 -3.22 -23.90 -8.27
C PRO A 239 -4.59 -23.88 -7.61
N ASN A 240 -5.05 -25.00 -7.07
CA ASN A 240 -6.35 -25.09 -6.39
C ASN A 240 -6.34 -24.33 -5.06
N ILE A 241 -5.26 -24.43 -4.28
CA ILE A 241 -5.09 -23.69 -3.03
C ILE A 241 -5.12 -22.18 -3.32
N VAL A 242 -4.34 -21.70 -4.29
CA VAL A 242 -4.31 -20.29 -4.68
C VAL A 242 -5.68 -19.79 -5.13
N SER A 243 -6.37 -20.55 -5.99
CA SER A 243 -7.73 -20.22 -6.43
C SER A 243 -8.69 -20.04 -5.25
N LEU A 244 -8.60 -20.93 -4.26
CA LEU A 244 -9.47 -20.93 -3.09
C LEU A 244 -9.21 -19.76 -2.14
N ILE A 245 -7.94 -19.32 -1.99
CA ILE A 245 -7.57 -18.28 -1.02
C ILE A 245 -7.46 -16.88 -1.62
N LYS A 246 -7.34 -16.73 -2.93
CA LYS A 246 -7.07 -15.47 -3.63
C LYS A 246 -7.99 -14.34 -3.20
N ASN A 247 -9.29 -14.62 -3.07
CA ASN A 247 -10.29 -13.63 -2.68
C ASN A 247 -10.17 -13.16 -1.21
N ARG A 248 -9.35 -13.82 -0.41
CA ARG A 248 -9.14 -13.56 1.01
C ARG A 248 -7.82 -12.84 1.30
N LEU A 249 -6.94 -12.77 0.31
CA LEU A 249 -5.68 -12.05 0.44
C LEU A 249 -5.91 -10.54 0.36
N SER A 250 -5.46 -9.83 1.37
CA SER A 250 -5.41 -8.37 1.38
C SER A 250 -4.02 -7.84 1.01
N VAL A 251 -2.97 -8.59 1.37
CA VAL A 251 -1.57 -8.33 1.04
C VAL A 251 -0.88 -9.65 0.65
N THR A 252 0.12 -9.59 -0.21
CA THR A 252 0.79 -10.79 -0.71
C THR A 252 1.67 -11.47 0.33
N THR A 253 2.19 -10.71 1.29
CA THR A 253 3.02 -11.23 2.40
C THR A 253 2.28 -12.22 3.29
N ASN A 254 0.95 -12.13 3.38
CA ASN A 254 0.16 -13.04 4.20
C ASN A 254 -0.18 -14.37 3.51
N ILE A 255 0.35 -14.61 2.30
CA ILE A 255 -0.01 -15.81 1.52
C ILE A 255 0.37 -17.10 2.27
N PHE A 256 1.55 -17.15 2.88
CA PHE A 256 2.00 -18.32 3.64
C PHE A 256 1.13 -18.56 4.88
N GLU A 257 0.89 -17.53 5.68
CA GLU A 257 0.04 -17.66 6.89
C GLU A 257 -1.40 -18.06 6.54
N THR A 258 -1.94 -17.50 5.43
CA THR A 258 -3.30 -17.79 4.96
C THR A 258 -3.44 -19.22 4.44
N THR A 259 -2.34 -19.84 4.01
CA THR A 259 -2.33 -21.19 3.42
C THR A 259 -1.68 -22.26 4.29
N SER A 260 -1.05 -21.90 5.40
CA SER A 260 -0.26 -22.81 6.24
C SER A 260 -0.97 -24.10 6.64
N TYR A 261 -2.25 -24.03 6.88
CA TYR A 261 -3.08 -25.19 7.27
C TYR A 261 -3.29 -26.23 6.15
N PHE A 262 -2.95 -25.90 4.89
CA PHE A 262 -2.95 -26.89 3.81
C PHE A 262 -1.71 -27.80 3.88
N PHE A 263 -0.65 -27.37 4.53
CA PHE A 263 0.67 -28.01 4.52
C PHE A 263 1.09 -28.57 5.90
N SER A 264 0.53 -28.04 6.97
CA SER A 264 0.86 -28.45 8.34
C SER A 264 -0.38 -28.47 9.24
N ASP A 265 -0.31 -29.29 10.28
CA ASP A 265 -1.40 -29.33 11.27
C ASP A 265 -1.44 -28.01 12.07
N PRO A 266 -2.63 -27.53 12.45
CA PRO A 266 -2.75 -26.38 13.32
C PRO A 266 -2.02 -26.60 14.65
N LYS A 267 -1.23 -25.60 15.06
CA LYS A 267 -0.54 -25.60 16.37
C LYS A 267 -1.37 -24.91 17.45
N ASP A 268 -2.13 -23.89 17.02
CA ASP A 268 -2.97 -23.08 17.89
C ASP A 268 -4.45 -23.24 17.50
N PHE A 269 -5.32 -23.22 18.50
CA PHE A 269 -6.76 -23.36 18.32
C PHE A 269 -7.51 -22.20 18.97
N ASP A 270 -8.64 -21.80 18.37
CA ASP A 270 -9.53 -20.77 18.95
C ASP A 270 -10.28 -21.33 20.19
N PHE A 271 -9.55 -21.43 21.30
CA PHE A 271 -10.11 -21.86 22.58
C PHE A 271 -11.24 -20.96 23.08
N LYS A 272 -11.28 -19.69 22.68
CA LYS A 272 -12.39 -18.80 23.03
C LYS A 272 -13.69 -19.25 22.38
N PHE A 273 -13.60 -19.72 21.14
CA PHE A 273 -14.77 -20.29 20.46
C PHE A 273 -15.12 -21.67 21.02
N LEU A 274 -14.15 -22.53 21.32
CA LEU A 274 -14.36 -23.87 21.86
C LEU A 274 -15.10 -23.84 23.20
N LYS A 275 -14.86 -22.84 24.05
CA LYS A 275 -15.62 -22.62 25.32
C LYS A 275 -17.13 -22.42 25.13
N LYS A 276 -17.65 -22.25 23.92
CA LYS A 276 -19.10 -22.20 23.64
C LYS A 276 -19.73 -23.58 23.60
N PHE A 277 -18.98 -24.65 23.73
CA PHE A 277 -19.44 -26.02 23.81
C PHE A 277 -19.11 -26.61 25.17
N GLU A 278 -19.98 -27.52 25.65
CA GLU A 278 -19.58 -28.46 26.71
C GLU A 278 -18.50 -29.39 26.18
N ALA A 279 -17.44 -29.64 26.95
CA ALA A 279 -16.29 -30.43 26.50
C ALA A 279 -16.68 -31.83 25.99
N SER A 280 -17.57 -32.50 26.72
CA SER A 280 -18.12 -33.82 26.36
C SER A 280 -18.88 -33.78 25.04
N GLU A 281 -19.65 -32.74 24.79
CA GLU A 281 -20.43 -32.58 23.56
C GLU A 281 -19.51 -32.28 22.37
N ALA A 282 -18.53 -31.40 22.55
CA ALA A 282 -17.53 -31.11 21.49
C ALA A 282 -16.77 -32.38 21.09
N LYS A 283 -16.32 -33.17 22.06
CA LYS A 283 -15.64 -34.46 21.80
C LYS A 283 -16.56 -35.41 21.02
N THR A 284 -17.79 -35.53 21.43
CA THR A 284 -18.79 -36.41 20.78
C THR A 284 -19.04 -35.99 19.34
N LEU A 285 -19.23 -34.68 19.09
CA LEU A 285 -19.43 -34.15 17.74
C LEU A 285 -18.22 -34.42 16.84
N LEU A 286 -17.02 -34.18 17.33
CA LEU A 286 -15.78 -34.42 16.55
C LEU A 286 -15.58 -35.92 16.26
N SER A 287 -15.81 -36.81 17.21
CA SER A 287 -15.68 -38.26 17.04
C SER A 287 -16.70 -38.83 16.07
N LEU A 288 -17.96 -38.39 16.17
CA LEU A 288 -19.04 -38.80 15.25
C LEU A 288 -18.78 -38.26 13.85
N SER A 289 -18.28 -37.03 13.72
CA SER A 289 -17.86 -36.45 12.43
C SER A 289 -16.75 -37.26 11.79
N ALA A 290 -15.75 -37.67 12.57
CA ALA A 290 -14.68 -38.54 12.09
C ALA A 290 -15.24 -39.90 11.59
N SER A 291 -16.20 -40.49 12.30
CA SER A 291 -16.85 -41.75 11.89
C SER A 291 -17.65 -41.56 10.57
N ILE A 292 -18.39 -40.47 10.42
CA ILE A 292 -19.13 -40.16 9.18
C ILE A 292 -18.12 -40.06 8.02
N ILE A 293 -17.04 -39.31 8.18
CA ILE A 293 -16.04 -39.08 7.13
C ILE A 293 -15.32 -40.39 6.79
N ALA A 294 -14.97 -41.22 7.80
CA ALA A 294 -14.31 -42.49 7.57
C ALA A 294 -15.14 -43.43 6.68
N ASN A 295 -16.47 -43.45 6.85
CA ASN A 295 -17.41 -44.29 6.14
C ASN A 295 -17.98 -43.70 4.86
N SER A 296 -17.66 -42.44 4.54
CA SER A 296 -18.18 -41.74 3.34
C SER A 296 -17.17 -41.83 2.17
N ASP A 297 -17.74 -41.77 0.95
CA ASP A 297 -16.96 -41.47 -0.26
C ASP A 297 -16.51 -40.00 -0.17
N PHE A 298 -15.21 -39.83 0.05
CA PHE A 298 -14.63 -38.50 0.28
C PHE A 298 -14.69 -37.56 -0.94
N ASN A 299 -14.95 -38.11 -2.13
CA ASN A 299 -15.16 -37.33 -3.34
C ASN A 299 -16.56 -36.70 -3.41
N LYS A 300 -17.52 -37.21 -2.62
CA LYS A 300 -18.91 -36.75 -2.57
C LYS A 300 -19.11 -35.82 -1.37
N THR A 301 -18.49 -34.65 -1.39
CA THR A 301 -18.51 -33.70 -0.27
C THR A 301 -19.92 -33.19 0.08
N GLU A 302 -20.86 -33.15 -0.89
CA GLU A 302 -22.26 -32.78 -0.64
C GLU A 302 -22.94 -33.77 0.31
N ILE A 303 -22.74 -35.08 0.10
CA ILE A 303 -23.27 -36.15 0.98
C ILE A 303 -22.65 -36.03 2.37
N ILE A 304 -21.33 -35.77 2.43
CA ILE A 304 -20.68 -35.56 3.74
C ILE A 304 -21.29 -34.35 4.46
N LYS A 305 -21.54 -33.25 3.75
CA LYS A 305 -22.17 -32.07 4.30
C LYS A 305 -23.56 -32.34 4.85
N GLU A 306 -24.41 -33.05 4.08
CA GLU A 306 -25.76 -33.46 4.50
C GLU A 306 -25.72 -34.33 5.77
N ASN A 307 -24.85 -35.34 5.82
CA ASN A 307 -24.69 -36.21 6.99
C ASN A 307 -24.20 -35.44 8.23
N LEU A 308 -23.30 -34.44 8.05
CA LEU A 308 -22.83 -33.58 9.12
C LEU A 308 -23.93 -32.61 9.60
N GLU A 309 -24.78 -32.14 8.72
CA GLU A 309 -25.93 -31.30 9.04
C GLU A 309 -26.96 -32.09 9.84
N GLU A 310 -27.25 -33.33 9.41
CA GLU A 310 -28.12 -34.25 10.15
C GLU A 310 -27.57 -34.56 11.56
N LEU A 311 -26.26 -34.78 11.69
CA LEU A 311 -25.59 -34.97 12.97
C LEU A 311 -25.81 -33.76 13.89
N ALA A 312 -25.57 -32.55 13.38
CA ALA A 312 -25.73 -31.32 14.13
C ALA A 312 -27.21 -31.15 14.62
N TYR A 313 -28.18 -31.43 13.73
CA TYR A 313 -29.59 -31.39 14.05
C TYR A 313 -29.98 -32.39 15.15
N LYS A 314 -29.57 -33.67 15.02
CA LYS A 314 -29.79 -34.71 16.02
C LYS A 314 -29.22 -34.39 17.41
N ARG A 315 -28.16 -33.59 17.44
CA ARG A 315 -27.50 -33.17 18.69
C ARG A 315 -27.98 -31.81 19.20
N GLY A 316 -28.98 -31.20 18.56
CA GLY A 316 -29.53 -29.90 18.98
C GLY A 316 -28.58 -28.73 18.85
N VAL A 317 -27.55 -28.84 17.96
CA VAL A 317 -26.57 -27.79 17.70
C VAL A 317 -26.85 -27.15 16.36
N SER A 318 -26.87 -25.81 16.31
CA SER A 318 -27.04 -25.13 15.02
C SER A 318 -25.88 -25.48 14.07
N PHE A 319 -26.18 -25.72 12.78
CA PHE A 319 -25.19 -26.13 11.80
C PHE A 319 -24.03 -25.15 11.67
N GLY A 320 -24.31 -23.85 11.76
CA GLY A 320 -23.24 -22.82 11.73
C GLY A 320 -22.29 -22.91 12.93
N LYS A 321 -22.81 -23.19 14.14
CA LYS A 321 -21.98 -23.41 15.33
C LYS A 321 -21.15 -24.69 15.20
N PHE A 322 -21.78 -25.77 14.68
CA PHE A 322 -21.09 -27.04 14.41
C PHE A 322 -19.99 -26.87 13.36
N LEU A 323 -20.26 -26.20 12.23
CA LEU A 323 -19.23 -25.93 11.21
C LEU A 323 -18.08 -25.06 11.76
N GLY A 324 -18.35 -24.19 12.73
CA GLY A 324 -17.31 -23.46 13.45
C GLY A 324 -16.37 -24.39 14.21
N LEU A 325 -16.92 -25.39 14.95
CA LEU A 325 -16.13 -26.39 15.66
C LEU A 325 -15.29 -27.23 14.69
N PHE A 326 -15.92 -27.68 13.62
CA PHE A 326 -15.27 -28.45 12.58
C PHE A 326 -14.13 -27.65 11.91
N ARG A 327 -14.37 -26.39 11.63
CA ARG A 327 -13.37 -25.49 11.06
C ARG A 327 -12.18 -25.27 12.01
N VAL A 328 -12.44 -25.02 13.28
CA VAL A 328 -11.37 -24.88 14.28
C VAL A 328 -10.55 -26.17 14.35
N ALA A 329 -11.16 -27.35 14.26
CA ALA A 329 -10.41 -28.61 14.22
C ALA A 329 -9.49 -28.71 13.01
N LEU A 330 -9.93 -28.30 11.83
CA LEU A 330 -9.15 -28.44 10.59
C LEU A 330 -8.12 -27.34 10.37
N ILE A 331 -8.43 -26.10 10.79
CA ILE A 331 -7.66 -24.89 10.44
C ILE A 331 -7.06 -24.21 11.68
N GLY A 332 -7.58 -24.48 12.88
CA GLY A 332 -7.23 -23.81 14.13
C GLY A 332 -8.00 -22.50 14.39
N LYS A 333 -8.58 -21.89 13.36
CA LYS A 333 -9.24 -20.57 13.38
C LYS A 333 -10.67 -20.67 12.81
N LEU A 334 -11.53 -19.68 13.17
CA LEU A 334 -12.87 -19.57 12.55
C LEU A 334 -12.81 -19.00 11.11
N ALA A 335 -11.80 -18.18 10.82
CA ALA A 335 -11.61 -17.60 9.51
C ALA A 335 -10.76 -18.53 8.63
N GLY A 336 -11.16 -18.71 7.39
CA GLY A 336 -10.45 -19.57 6.43
C GLY A 336 -11.21 -19.68 5.12
N ALA A 337 -10.67 -20.42 4.17
CA ALA A 337 -11.30 -20.69 2.88
C ALA A 337 -12.59 -21.54 3.03
N ASP A 338 -13.24 -21.90 1.93
CA ASP A 338 -14.37 -22.83 1.98
C ASP A 338 -13.96 -24.11 2.68
N LEU A 339 -14.78 -24.58 3.61
CA LEU A 339 -14.43 -25.67 4.51
C LEU A 339 -14.36 -27.02 3.79
N PHE A 340 -15.31 -27.26 2.90
CA PHE A 340 -15.41 -28.55 2.19
C PHE A 340 -14.36 -28.65 1.08
N GLU A 341 -14.09 -27.55 0.38
CA GLU A 341 -12.98 -27.47 -0.56
C GLU A 341 -11.62 -27.59 0.14
N THR A 342 -11.49 -27.00 1.33
CA THR A 342 -10.29 -27.17 2.18
C THR A 342 -10.11 -28.65 2.55
N MET A 343 -11.20 -29.33 2.97
CA MET A 343 -11.15 -30.78 3.26
C MET A 343 -10.63 -31.60 2.08
N LYS A 344 -11.14 -31.37 0.86
CA LYS A 344 -10.68 -32.07 -0.35
C LYS A 344 -9.18 -31.92 -0.54
N LEU A 345 -8.67 -30.70 -0.39
CA LEU A 345 -7.26 -30.40 -0.63
C LEU A 345 -6.31 -30.98 0.42
N ILE A 346 -6.68 -30.98 1.70
CA ILE A 346 -5.85 -31.59 2.76
C ILE A 346 -5.93 -33.12 2.77
N GLY A 347 -7.04 -33.68 2.30
CA GLY A 347 -7.24 -35.13 2.16
C GLY A 347 -7.86 -35.80 3.40
N LYS A 348 -8.50 -36.97 3.16
CA LYS A 348 -9.29 -37.72 4.15
C LYS A 348 -8.52 -38.03 5.43
N GLU A 349 -7.31 -38.59 5.27
CA GLU A 349 -6.48 -38.99 6.43
C GLU A 349 -6.13 -37.80 7.33
N THR A 350 -5.75 -36.66 6.72
CA THR A 350 -5.43 -35.42 7.46
C THR A 350 -6.65 -34.89 8.19
N VAL A 351 -7.83 -34.92 7.55
CA VAL A 351 -9.09 -34.51 8.18
C VAL A 351 -9.37 -35.35 9.41
N LEU A 352 -9.33 -36.69 9.28
CA LEU A 352 -9.58 -37.59 10.39
C LEU A 352 -8.59 -37.38 11.55
N LYS A 353 -7.31 -37.28 11.22
CA LYS A 353 -6.25 -36.98 12.19
C LYS A 353 -6.53 -35.72 12.98
N ARG A 354 -6.89 -34.63 12.29
CA ARG A 354 -7.14 -33.32 12.95
C ARG A 354 -8.37 -33.29 13.82
N LEU A 355 -9.45 -33.94 13.40
CA LEU A 355 -10.66 -34.08 14.22
C LEU A 355 -10.37 -34.84 15.52
N LEU A 356 -9.66 -35.96 15.43
CA LEU A 356 -9.30 -36.76 16.61
C LEU A 356 -8.29 -36.01 17.51
N ASN A 357 -7.33 -35.31 16.91
CA ASN A 357 -6.36 -34.50 17.66
C ASN A 357 -7.06 -33.43 18.50
N LEU A 358 -7.93 -32.61 17.91
CA LEU A 358 -8.68 -31.62 18.69
C LEU A 358 -9.56 -32.25 19.75
N SER A 359 -10.23 -33.38 19.44
CA SER A 359 -11.02 -34.13 20.42
C SER A 359 -10.20 -34.55 21.64
N GLY A 360 -8.93 -34.91 21.45
CA GLY A 360 -8.01 -35.25 22.55
C GLY A 360 -7.53 -34.03 23.36
N LEU A 361 -7.50 -32.84 22.76
CA LEU A 361 -7.03 -31.59 23.40
C LEU A 361 -8.13 -30.86 24.21
N ILE A 362 -9.38 -31.10 23.91
CA ILE A 362 -10.50 -30.55 24.69
C ILE A 362 -10.55 -31.31 26.02
N GLY A 363 -10.20 -30.64 27.11
CA GLY A 363 -10.14 -31.20 28.44
C GLY A 363 -11.48 -31.29 29.12
#